data_84c97e15a69dc5ea3ffe3e41ec5161cf
#
_entry.id   84c97e15a69dc5ea3ffe3e41ec5161cf
#
_cell.length_a   1.000
_cell.length_b   1.000
_cell.length_c   1.000
_cell.angle_alpha   90.00
_cell.angle_beta   90.00
_cell.angle_gamma   90.00
#
_symmetry.space_group_name_H-M   'P 1'
#
loop_
_entity.id
_entity.type
_entity.pdbx_description
1 polymer ?
#
loop_
_entity_poly.entity_id
_entity_poly.type
_entity_poly.pdbx_seq_one_letter_code
_entity_poly.pdbx_strand_id
1 'polypeptide(L)'
;MVYEIKKYGEDVLKQIAKEVEINEINDEFRKFLDDMVETMYETDGVGLAAPQIGVSKRIFVCDDGNGVVRKIINPIVVPLTEETQEFEEGCLSVPGIYKKVERPKRVLLKYLNEYGEEIEEIAENFLAVVVQHENDHLDVILFVEKISPMAKRLIAKKLTNMKKETKRIKEENE
;
A
#
# COMPACT_ATOMS: atom_id res chain seq x y z
N MET A 1 -11.47 3.56 14.88
CA MET A 1 -10.39 2.77 15.50
C MET A 1 -9.14 2.86 14.62
N VAL A 2 -8.01 3.19 15.22
CA VAL A 2 -6.73 3.32 14.50
C VAL A 2 -5.90 2.05 14.71
N TYR A 3 -5.42 1.46 13.62
CA TYR A 3 -4.61 0.25 13.65
C TYR A 3 -3.12 0.58 13.77
N GLU A 4 -2.37 -0.34 14.36
CA GLU A 4 -0.92 -0.28 14.39
C GLU A 4 -0.34 -0.64 13.02
N ILE A 5 0.60 0.15 12.53
CA ILE A 5 1.27 -0.10 11.26
C ILE A 5 2.38 -1.15 11.43
N LYS A 6 2.31 -2.21 10.64
CA LYS A 6 3.35 -3.24 10.59
C LYS A 6 4.57 -2.70 9.85
N LYS A 7 5.74 -3.02 10.37
CA LYS A 7 7.01 -2.48 9.87
C LYS A 7 7.78 -3.50 9.05
N TYR A 8 8.70 -3.02 8.22
CA TYR A 8 9.59 -3.83 7.41
C TYR A 8 10.21 -4.97 8.23
N GLY A 9 10.09 -6.19 7.73
CA GLY A 9 10.51 -7.41 8.43
C GLY A 9 9.36 -8.22 9.03
N GLU A 10 8.16 -7.64 9.17
CA GLU A 10 6.98 -8.38 9.65
C GLU A 10 6.54 -9.41 8.60
N ASP A 11 6.14 -10.59 9.07
CA ASP A 11 5.78 -11.71 8.19
C ASP A 11 4.61 -11.42 7.26
N VAL A 12 3.61 -10.66 7.74
CA VAL A 12 2.43 -10.31 6.94
C VAL A 12 2.80 -9.51 5.67
N LEU A 13 3.88 -8.72 5.73
CA LEU A 13 4.36 -7.94 4.59
C LEU A 13 5.06 -8.79 3.54
N LYS A 14 5.32 -10.07 3.84
CA LYS A 14 5.97 -11.05 2.95
C LYS A 14 4.99 -12.07 2.38
N GLN A 15 3.70 -11.88 2.62
CA GLN A 15 2.64 -12.77 2.15
C GLN A 15 1.85 -12.12 1.04
N ILE A 16 1.65 -12.85 -0.06
CA ILE A 16 0.75 -12.38 -1.13
C ILE A 16 -0.66 -12.30 -0.55
N ALA A 17 -1.27 -11.14 -0.65
CA ALA A 17 -2.59 -10.89 -0.10
C ALA A 17 -3.68 -11.70 -0.85
N LYS A 18 -4.65 -12.20 -0.10
CA LYS A 18 -5.73 -13.02 -0.62
C LYS A 18 -6.89 -12.18 -1.15
N GLU A 19 -7.53 -12.64 -2.21
CA GLU A 19 -8.74 -12.01 -2.70
C GLU A 19 -9.85 -12.03 -1.65
N VAL A 20 -10.66 -10.99 -1.66
CA VAL A 20 -11.86 -10.88 -0.82
C VAL A 20 -13.03 -11.55 -1.54
N GLU A 21 -13.77 -12.40 -0.84
CA GLU A 21 -14.99 -13.00 -1.35
C GLU A 21 -16.12 -11.95 -1.31
N ILE A 22 -16.99 -11.96 -2.31
CA ILE A 22 -18.10 -10.99 -2.39
C ILE A 22 -19.00 -11.03 -1.14
N ASN A 23 -19.16 -12.20 -0.54
CA ASN A 23 -19.98 -12.36 0.67
C ASN A 23 -19.33 -11.82 1.95
N GLU A 24 -18.05 -11.45 1.90
CA GLU A 24 -17.37 -10.78 3.01
C GLU A 24 -17.76 -9.30 3.09
N ILE A 25 -18.26 -8.73 1.99
CA ILE A 25 -18.58 -7.29 1.89
C ILE A 25 -19.94 -7.03 2.52
N ASN A 26 -19.93 -6.62 3.78
CA ASN A 26 -21.12 -6.32 4.58
C ASN A 26 -20.87 -5.05 5.42
N ASP A 27 -21.77 -4.71 6.32
CA ASP A 27 -21.66 -3.52 7.15
C ASP A 27 -20.42 -3.54 8.05
N GLU A 28 -20.07 -4.69 8.60
CA GLU A 28 -18.89 -4.86 9.44
C GLU A 28 -17.60 -4.66 8.63
N PHE A 29 -17.58 -5.17 7.41
CA PHE A 29 -16.47 -4.98 6.48
C PHE A 29 -16.32 -3.50 6.09
N ARG A 30 -17.42 -2.82 5.84
CA ARG A 30 -17.42 -1.38 5.54
C ARG A 30 -16.87 -0.57 6.70
N LYS A 31 -17.23 -0.96 7.94
CA LYS A 31 -16.65 -0.33 9.13
C LYS A 31 -15.13 -0.54 9.20
N PHE A 32 -14.66 -1.73 8.88
CA PHE A 32 -13.23 -2.02 8.79
C PHE A 32 -12.53 -1.10 7.78
N LEU A 33 -13.13 -0.87 6.61
CA LEU A 33 -12.60 0.04 5.62
C LEU A 33 -12.55 1.50 6.12
N ASP A 34 -13.57 1.92 6.85
CA ASP A 34 -13.60 3.25 7.47
C ASP A 34 -12.47 3.39 8.52
N ASP A 35 -12.22 2.35 9.29
CA ASP A 35 -11.12 2.30 10.25
C ASP A 35 -9.75 2.36 9.55
N MET A 36 -9.62 1.76 8.38
CA MET A 36 -8.42 1.88 7.55
C MET A 36 -8.20 3.34 7.09
N VAL A 37 -9.26 4.01 6.65
CA VAL A 37 -9.19 5.41 6.24
C VAL A 37 -8.77 6.30 7.41
N GLU A 38 -9.35 6.08 8.58
CA GLU A 38 -8.98 6.79 9.81
C GLU A 38 -7.49 6.58 10.12
N THR A 39 -7.02 5.34 10.06
CA THR A 39 -5.61 5.00 10.29
C THR A 39 -4.70 5.71 9.28
N MET A 40 -5.09 5.72 8.01
CA MET A 40 -4.35 6.41 6.96
C MET A 40 -4.17 7.90 7.28
N TYR A 41 -5.23 8.59 7.65
CA TYR A 41 -5.17 10.02 7.98
C TYR A 41 -4.42 10.31 9.28
N GLU A 42 -4.61 9.49 10.31
CA GLU A 42 -3.90 9.65 11.59
C GLU A 42 -2.38 9.46 11.45
N THR A 43 -1.95 8.72 10.44
CA THR A 43 -0.53 8.48 10.17
C THR A 43 0.02 9.37 9.05
N ASP A 44 -0.74 10.39 8.64
CA ASP A 44 -0.37 11.34 7.58
C ASP A 44 -0.06 10.67 6.23
N GLY A 45 -0.68 9.52 5.98
CA GLY A 45 -0.52 8.77 4.72
C GLY A 45 -1.53 9.18 3.67
N VAL A 46 -1.20 8.93 2.40
CA VAL A 46 -2.10 9.10 1.25
C VAL A 46 -2.62 7.76 0.74
N GLY A 47 -2.10 6.66 1.26
CA GLY A 47 -2.54 5.31 0.95
C GLY A 47 -2.19 4.36 2.09
N LEU A 48 -2.97 3.29 2.21
CA LEU A 48 -2.76 2.25 3.21
C LEU A 48 -3.32 0.93 2.71
N ALA A 49 -2.47 -0.08 2.62
CA ALA A 49 -2.86 -1.44 2.23
C ALA A 49 -3.14 -2.30 3.48
N ALA A 50 -4.10 -3.22 3.37
CA ALA A 50 -4.49 -4.09 4.48
C ALA A 50 -3.32 -4.88 5.09
N PRO A 51 -2.34 -5.41 4.32
CA PRO A 51 -1.17 -6.05 4.92
C PRO A 51 -0.41 -5.17 5.90
N GLN A 52 -0.39 -3.85 5.69
CA GLN A 52 0.29 -2.91 6.58
C GLN A 52 -0.35 -2.81 7.97
N ILE A 53 -1.57 -3.28 8.12
CA ILE A 53 -2.26 -3.36 9.42
C ILE A 53 -2.47 -4.82 9.86
N GLY A 54 -1.77 -5.75 9.26
CA GLY A 54 -1.78 -7.16 9.66
C GLY A 54 -2.84 -8.02 9.00
N VAL A 55 -3.54 -7.52 8.00
CA VAL A 55 -4.62 -8.24 7.30
C VAL A 55 -4.17 -8.60 5.88
N SER A 56 -3.94 -9.89 5.63
CA SER A 56 -3.47 -10.37 4.32
C SER A 56 -4.64 -10.54 3.33
N LYS A 57 -5.22 -9.41 2.95
CA LYS A 57 -6.32 -9.34 1.96
C LYS A 57 -6.04 -8.26 0.94
N ARG A 58 -6.55 -8.45 -0.28
CA ARG A 58 -6.34 -7.54 -1.41
C ARG A 58 -7.24 -6.32 -1.29
N ILE A 59 -6.88 -5.46 -0.34
CA ILE A 59 -7.61 -4.23 -0.02
C ILE A 59 -6.61 -3.11 0.19
N PHE A 60 -6.90 -1.94 -0.36
CA PHE A 60 -6.23 -0.72 0.09
C PHE A 60 -7.19 0.46 0.04
N VAL A 61 -6.87 1.49 0.79
CA VAL A 61 -7.56 2.78 0.76
C VAL A 61 -6.56 3.84 0.31
N CYS A 62 -7.03 4.87 -0.36
CA CYS A 62 -6.16 5.96 -0.78
C CYS A 62 -6.93 7.27 -0.92
N ASP A 63 -6.18 8.37 -0.82
CA ASP A 63 -6.64 9.73 -1.11
C ASP A 63 -5.95 10.17 -2.40
N ASP A 64 -6.67 10.82 -3.30
CA ASP A 64 -6.13 11.25 -4.58
C ASP A 64 -5.27 12.54 -4.49
N GLY A 65 -5.05 13.04 -3.29
CA GLY A 65 -4.36 14.31 -3.04
C GLY A 65 -5.30 15.51 -2.97
N ASN A 66 -6.58 15.33 -3.28
CA ASN A 66 -7.61 16.37 -3.28
C ASN A 66 -8.74 16.08 -2.27
N GLY A 67 -8.53 15.14 -1.36
CA GLY A 67 -9.53 14.78 -0.36
C GLY A 67 -10.56 13.75 -0.81
N VAL A 68 -10.43 13.21 -2.02
CA VAL A 68 -11.30 12.15 -2.51
C VAL A 68 -10.72 10.79 -2.12
N VAL A 69 -11.44 10.06 -1.30
CA VAL A 69 -11.04 8.74 -0.79
C VAL A 69 -11.61 7.62 -1.65
N ARG A 70 -10.76 6.64 -1.97
CA ARG A 70 -11.18 5.40 -2.61
C ARG A 70 -10.92 4.23 -1.67
N LYS A 71 -11.90 3.34 -1.59
CA LYS A 71 -11.82 2.07 -0.87
C LYS A 71 -11.81 0.98 -1.94
N ILE A 72 -10.67 0.34 -2.09
CA ILE A 72 -10.37 -0.50 -3.25
C ILE A 72 -10.20 -1.95 -2.83
N ILE A 73 -11.02 -2.83 -3.39
CA ILE A 73 -11.07 -4.25 -3.08
C ILE A 73 -10.77 -5.05 -4.35
N ASN A 74 -9.88 -6.02 -4.26
CA ASN A 74 -9.46 -6.89 -5.37
C ASN A 74 -9.01 -6.08 -6.60
N PRO A 75 -8.06 -5.16 -6.46
CA PRO A 75 -7.65 -4.31 -7.57
C PRO A 75 -6.93 -5.08 -8.67
N ILE A 76 -7.14 -4.61 -9.91
CA ILE A 76 -6.34 -4.98 -11.08
C ILE A 76 -5.81 -3.67 -11.63
N VAL A 77 -4.49 -3.56 -11.75
CA VAL A 77 -3.81 -2.35 -12.21
C VAL A 77 -2.98 -2.69 -13.43
N VAL A 78 -3.29 -2.05 -14.57
CA VAL A 78 -2.61 -2.33 -15.85
C VAL A 78 -2.06 -1.02 -16.42
N PRO A 79 -0.74 -0.93 -16.71
CA PRO A 79 -0.18 0.25 -17.37
C PRO A 79 -0.83 0.50 -18.72
N LEU A 80 -1.18 1.76 -19.01
CA LEU A 80 -1.78 2.18 -20.27
C LEU A 80 -0.82 2.93 -21.18
N THR A 81 0.37 3.26 -20.69
CA THR A 81 1.34 4.05 -21.44
C THR A 81 2.76 3.61 -21.08
N GLU A 82 3.70 3.80 -22.04
CA GLU A 82 5.12 3.64 -21.79
C GLU A 82 5.72 4.90 -21.15
N GLU A 83 4.98 6.02 -21.18
CA GLU A 83 5.40 7.26 -20.52
C GLU A 83 5.43 7.05 -19.02
N THR A 84 6.52 7.45 -18.39
CA THR A 84 6.74 7.32 -16.96
C THR A 84 6.80 8.69 -16.30
N GLN A 85 6.67 8.67 -14.98
CA GLN A 85 6.84 9.83 -14.11
C GLN A 85 7.66 9.42 -12.91
N GLU A 86 8.32 10.38 -12.31
CA GLU A 86 9.16 10.15 -11.14
C GLU A 86 8.65 10.98 -9.97
N PHE A 87 8.38 10.29 -8.85
CA PHE A 87 7.98 10.92 -7.60
C PHE A 87 8.80 10.36 -6.45
N GLU A 88 9.05 11.21 -5.46
CA GLU A 88 9.63 10.76 -4.21
C GLU A 88 8.56 10.01 -3.43
N GLU A 89 8.82 8.74 -3.14
CA GLU A 89 7.90 7.88 -2.39
C GLU A 89 8.47 7.55 -1.01
N GLY A 90 7.57 7.37 -0.08
CA GLY A 90 7.83 6.87 1.25
C GLY A 90 6.74 5.89 1.63
N CYS A 91 6.93 5.15 2.70
CA CYS A 91 5.98 4.16 3.16
C CYS A 91 5.96 4.11 4.69
N LEU A 92 4.77 4.05 5.26
CA LEU A 92 4.58 3.95 6.71
C LEU A 92 5.27 2.72 7.31
N SER A 93 5.38 1.63 6.51
CA SER A 93 6.05 0.39 6.91
C SER A 93 7.58 0.45 6.80
N VAL A 94 8.11 1.48 6.14
CA VAL A 94 9.55 1.72 5.96
C VAL A 94 9.86 3.16 6.37
N PRO A 95 9.71 3.50 7.67
CA PRO A 95 9.79 4.89 8.13
C PRO A 95 11.17 5.51 7.92
N GLY A 96 11.18 6.79 7.56
CA GLY A 96 12.40 7.58 7.44
C GLY A 96 13.16 7.39 6.13
N ILE A 97 12.66 6.58 5.21
CA ILE A 97 13.26 6.37 3.90
C ILE A 97 12.36 6.96 2.82
N TYR A 98 12.89 7.90 2.04
CA TYR A 98 12.20 8.55 0.93
C TYR A 98 13.11 8.51 -0.28
N LYS A 99 12.65 7.92 -1.38
CA LYS A 99 13.42 7.79 -2.61
C LYS A 99 12.55 7.99 -3.84
N LYS A 100 13.13 8.50 -4.90
CA LYS A 100 12.44 8.65 -6.18
C LYS A 100 12.19 7.30 -6.82
N VAL A 101 10.97 7.10 -7.29
CA VAL A 101 10.53 5.90 -7.99
C VAL A 101 9.95 6.31 -9.33
N GLU A 102 10.35 5.62 -10.38
CA GLU A 102 9.81 5.80 -11.73
C GLU A 102 8.67 4.81 -11.95
N ARG A 103 7.49 5.33 -12.32
CA ARG A 103 6.29 4.52 -12.54
C ARG A 103 5.55 4.95 -13.80
N PRO A 104 4.79 4.05 -14.45
CA PRO A 104 3.87 4.43 -15.52
C PRO A 104 2.97 5.59 -15.09
N LYS A 105 2.80 6.56 -15.98
CA LYS A 105 2.06 7.80 -15.71
C LYS A 105 0.54 7.60 -15.73
N ARG A 106 0.06 6.57 -16.47
CA ARG A 106 -1.37 6.23 -16.59
C ARG A 106 -1.56 4.73 -16.42
N VAL A 107 -2.56 4.38 -15.64
CA VAL A 107 -2.93 2.97 -15.43
C VAL A 107 -4.44 2.82 -15.52
N LEU A 108 -4.87 1.65 -15.99
CA LEU A 108 -6.26 1.23 -15.88
C LEU A 108 -6.42 0.57 -14.52
N LEU A 109 -7.39 1.03 -13.75
CA LEU A 109 -7.70 0.51 -12.43
C LEU A 109 -9.09 -0.09 -12.43
N LYS A 110 -9.17 -1.39 -12.13
CA LYS A 110 -10.44 -2.12 -11.95
C LYS A 110 -10.49 -2.64 -10.52
N TYR A 111 -11.62 -2.49 -9.86
CA TYR A 111 -11.77 -2.94 -8.48
C TYR A 111 -13.23 -3.06 -8.08
N LEU A 112 -13.46 -3.63 -6.91
CA LEU A 112 -14.76 -3.59 -6.24
C LEU A 112 -14.73 -2.47 -5.19
N ASN A 113 -15.79 -1.68 -5.12
CA ASN A 113 -15.93 -0.68 -4.07
C ASN A 113 -16.46 -1.31 -2.78
N GLU A 114 -16.74 -0.51 -1.75
CA GLU A 114 -17.23 -0.94 -0.44
C GLU A 114 -18.62 -1.59 -0.46
N TYR A 115 -19.31 -1.51 -1.58
CA TYR A 115 -20.63 -2.15 -1.78
C TYR A 115 -20.55 -3.38 -2.70
N GLY A 116 -19.34 -3.76 -3.13
CA GLY A 116 -19.16 -4.87 -4.04
C GLY A 116 -19.48 -4.56 -5.50
N GLU A 117 -19.62 -3.28 -5.84
CA GLU A 117 -19.84 -2.84 -7.21
C GLU A 117 -18.54 -2.77 -7.99
N GLU A 118 -18.54 -3.23 -9.24
CA GLU A 118 -17.38 -3.16 -10.12
C GLU A 118 -17.16 -1.74 -10.61
N ILE A 119 -15.96 -1.23 -10.38
CA ILE A 119 -15.53 0.10 -10.82
C ILE A 119 -14.35 -0.05 -11.77
N GLU A 120 -14.36 0.71 -12.83
CA GLU A 120 -13.25 0.81 -13.77
C GLU A 120 -12.96 2.28 -14.03
N GLU A 121 -11.72 2.69 -13.84
CA GLU A 121 -11.30 4.08 -14.08
C GLU A 121 -9.85 4.14 -14.53
N ILE A 122 -9.50 5.27 -15.13
CA ILE A 122 -8.11 5.56 -15.50
C ILE A 122 -7.52 6.45 -14.41
N ALA A 123 -6.43 5.99 -13.79
CA ALA A 123 -5.67 6.78 -12.83
C ALA A 123 -4.46 7.40 -13.52
N GLU A 124 -4.25 8.69 -13.28
CA GLU A 124 -3.16 9.47 -13.88
C GLU A 124 -2.39 10.24 -12.82
N ASN A 125 -1.15 10.59 -13.12
CA ASN A 125 -0.32 11.46 -12.31
C ASN A 125 -0.18 10.94 -10.87
N PHE A 126 -0.47 11.76 -9.86
CA PHE A 126 -0.31 11.39 -8.46
C PHE A 126 -1.17 10.17 -8.07
N LEU A 127 -2.42 10.11 -8.52
CA LEU A 127 -3.28 8.96 -8.22
C LEU A 127 -2.70 7.66 -8.79
N ALA A 128 -2.10 7.70 -9.99
CA ALA A 128 -1.44 6.53 -10.57
C ALA A 128 -0.27 6.06 -9.69
N VAL A 129 0.50 6.98 -9.12
CA VAL A 129 1.60 6.64 -8.20
C VAL A 129 1.06 5.93 -6.96
N VAL A 130 0.06 6.50 -6.31
CA VAL A 130 -0.51 5.96 -5.07
C VAL A 130 -1.12 4.59 -5.30
N VAL A 131 -1.92 4.44 -6.35
CA VAL A 131 -2.58 3.18 -6.70
C VAL A 131 -1.55 2.07 -6.97
N GLN A 132 -0.50 2.36 -7.72
CA GLN A 132 0.54 1.38 -8.02
C GLN A 132 1.36 1.00 -6.79
N HIS A 133 1.70 1.98 -5.94
CA HIS A 133 2.42 1.75 -4.69
C HIS A 133 1.63 0.81 -3.78
N GLU A 134 0.34 1.08 -3.59
CA GLU A 134 -0.51 0.27 -2.70
C GLU A 134 -0.81 -1.11 -3.30
N ASN A 135 -1.02 -1.19 -4.62
CA ASN A 135 -1.20 -2.48 -5.29
C ASN A 135 0.04 -3.36 -5.16
N ASP A 136 1.23 -2.78 -5.24
CA ASP A 136 2.49 -3.50 -5.06
C ASP A 136 2.56 -4.16 -3.67
N HIS A 137 2.08 -3.51 -2.62
CA HIS A 137 2.02 -4.10 -1.28
C HIS A 137 1.26 -5.43 -1.26
N LEU A 138 0.20 -5.54 -2.04
CA LEU A 138 -0.62 -6.75 -2.11
C LEU A 138 0.14 -7.91 -2.76
N ASP A 139 1.16 -7.60 -3.56
CA ASP A 139 2.03 -8.57 -4.24
C ASP A 139 3.42 -8.67 -3.59
N VAL A 140 3.55 -8.19 -2.36
CA VAL A 140 4.80 -8.24 -1.55
C VAL A 140 5.91 -7.34 -2.12
N ILE A 141 5.56 -6.34 -2.91
CA ILE A 141 6.54 -5.41 -3.50
C ILE A 141 6.50 -4.09 -2.74
N LEU A 142 7.64 -3.72 -2.15
CA LEU A 142 7.81 -2.43 -1.50
C LEU A 142 8.50 -1.44 -2.44
N PHE A 143 8.25 -0.15 -2.28
CA PHE A 143 8.84 0.87 -3.17
C PHE A 143 10.36 0.83 -3.19
N VAL A 144 11.00 0.38 -2.11
CA VAL A 144 12.45 0.25 -2.01
C VAL A 144 13.02 -0.78 -2.98
N GLU A 145 12.18 -1.62 -3.58
CA GLU A 145 12.57 -2.57 -4.63
C GLU A 145 12.50 -1.93 -6.02
N LYS A 146 11.86 -0.77 -6.14
CA LYS A 146 11.64 -0.03 -7.39
C LYS A 146 12.59 1.16 -7.59
N ILE A 147 13.49 1.38 -6.66
CA ILE A 147 14.48 2.47 -6.72
C ILE A 147 15.72 2.05 -7.50
N SER A 148 16.58 3.01 -7.84
CA SER A 148 17.82 2.73 -8.59
C SER A 148 18.77 1.80 -7.81
N PRO A 149 19.66 1.06 -8.50
CA PRO A 149 20.65 0.21 -7.81
C PRO A 149 21.53 0.98 -6.83
N MET A 150 21.90 2.22 -7.16
CA MET A 150 22.70 3.07 -6.29
C MET A 150 21.91 3.44 -5.02
N ALA A 151 20.63 3.83 -5.18
CA ALA A 151 19.76 4.15 -4.05
C ALA A 151 19.56 2.93 -3.14
N LYS A 152 19.40 1.73 -3.73
CA LYS A 152 19.31 0.48 -2.96
C LYS A 152 20.53 0.26 -2.08
N ARG A 153 21.72 0.49 -2.62
CA ARG A 153 22.98 0.34 -1.87
C ARG A 153 23.07 1.35 -0.72
N LEU A 154 22.62 2.59 -0.93
CA LEU A 154 22.67 3.63 0.08
C LEU A 154 21.76 3.35 1.30
N ILE A 155 20.66 2.63 1.09
CA ILE A 155 19.69 2.33 2.16
C ILE A 155 19.80 0.91 2.70
N ALA A 156 20.62 0.05 2.12
CA ALA A 156 20.71 -1.37 2.47
C ALA A 156 20.96 -1.59 3.98
N LYS A 157 21.85 -0.81 4.58
CA LYS A 157 22.14 -0.91 6.02
C LYS A 157 20.96 -0.51 6.87
N LYS A 158 20.25 0.56 6.48
CA LYS A 158 19.04 1.02 7.18
C LYS A 158 17.96 -0.06 7.17
N LEU A 159 17.74 -0.70 6.01
CA LEU A 159 16.77 -1.78 5.88
C LEU A 159 17.14 -2.99 6.73
N THR A 160 18.42 -3.37 6.72
CA THR A 160 18.91 -4.47 7.57
C THR A 160 18.66 -4.17 9.05
N ASN A 161 18.94 -2.94 9.47
CA ASN A 161 18.73 -2.52 10.86
C ASN A 161 17.23 -2.50 11.23
N MET A 162 16.36 -2.05 10.32
CA MET A 162 14.91 -2.09 10.53
C MET A 162 14.40 -3.52 10.72
N LYS A 163 14.88 -4.43 9.89
CA LYS A 163 14.50 -5.84 9.95
C LYS A 163 14.93 -6.47 11.28
N LYS A 164 16.14 -6.16 11.75
CA LYS A 164 16.64 -6.62 13.04
C LYS A 164 15.82 -6.06 14.19
N GLU A 165 15.47 -4.78 14.14
CA GLU A 165 14.66 -4.11 15.16
C GLU A 165 13.26 -4.69 15.22
N THR A 166 12.63 -4.95 14.08
CA THR A 166 11.32 -5.60 13.99
C THR A 166 11.35 -6.98 14.64
N LYS A 167 12.40 -7.77 14.35
CA LYS A 167 12.59 -9.09 14.93
C LYS A 167 12.78 -9.01 16.45
N ARG A 168 13.57 -8.06 16.92
CA ARG A 168 13.83 -7.84 18.36
C ARG A 168 12.53 -7.51 19.10
N ILE A 169 11.74 -6.59 18.58
CA ILE A 169 10.46 -6.17 19.18
C ILE A 169 9.50 -7.37 19.24
N LYS A 170 9.43 -8.16 18.17
CA LYS A 170 8.58 -9.36 18.13
C LYS A 170 8.99 -10.38 19.18
N GLU A 171 10.29 -10.63 19.35
CA GLU A 171 10.80 -11.58 20.33
C GLU A 171 10.53 -11.10 21.77
N GLU A 172 10.61 -9.80 22.04
CA GLU A 172 10.31 -9.24 23.37
C GLU A 172 8.83 -9.35 23.73
N ASN A 173 7.94 -9.39 22.73
CA ASN A 173 6.48 -9.46 22.92
C ASN A 173 5.94 -10.90 22.96
N GLU A 174 6.79 -11.89 22.81
CA GLU A 174 6.42 -13.33 22.89
C GLU A 174 6.47 -13.87 24.31
#